data_e15c7398ad221bfe46fd19f38219f879
#
_entry.id   e15c7398ad221bfe46fd19f38219f879
#
_cell.length_a   1.000
_cell.length_b   1.000
_cell.length_c   1.000
_cell.angle_alpha   90.00
_cell.angle_beta   90.00
_cell.angle_gamma   90.00
#
_symmetry.space_group_name_H-M   'P 1'
#
loop_
_entity.id
_entity.type
_entity.pdbx_description
1 polymer ?
#
loop_
_entity_poly.entity_id
_entity_poly.type
_entity_poly.pdbx_seq_one_letter_code
_entity_poly.pdbx_strand_id
1 'polypeptide(L)'
;MSENVILRAKALLSSATPLRTDCGRLCGARCCGGEGLGMELLPYEDTLSPVLSFGEVKNGIFVCRGECERKYRPYACMIFPLFPLVEETENGLCVTAVNDLRAQAFCPIAKIRLQPSFYAAVRRSARILCEDASVRAYLLDKTEEYREIEQLKRLIGR
;
A
#
# COMPACT_ATOMS: atom_id res chain seq x y z
N MET A 1 -9.15 18.58 1.79
CA MET A 1 -7.80 18.49 1.21
C MET A 1 -7.30 17.05 1.16
N SER A 2 -7.41 16.30 2.22
CA SER A 2 -6.95 14.89 2.26
C SER A 2 -7.61 13.99 1.23
N GLU A 3 -8.90 14.12 0.98
CA GLU A 3 -9.59 13.37 -0.07
C GLU A 3 -8.98 13.60 -1.46
N ASN A 4 -8.61 14.84 -1.79
CA ASN A 4 -8.05 15.18 -3.08
C ASN A 4 -6.69 14.51 -3.32
N VAL A 5 -5.78 14.52 -2.34
CA VAL A 5 -4.47 13.87 -2.51
C VAL A 5 -4.59 12.35 -2.63
N ILE A 6 -5.51 11.73 -1.88
CA ILE A 6 -5.79 10.30 -1.96
C ILE A 6 -6.31 9.93 -3.36
N LEU A 7 -7.31 10.67 -3.87
CA LEU A 7 -7.87 10.42 -5.21
C LEU A 7 -6.82 10.62 -6.31
N ARG A 8 -5.97 11.65 -6.22
CA ARG A 8 -4.88 11.90 -7.17
C ARG A 8 -3.83 10.78 -7.14
N ALA A 9 -3.45 10.33 -5.94
CA ALA A 9 -2.51 9.23 -5.78
C ALA A 9 -3.08 7.92 -6.36
N LYS A 10 -4.36 7.62 -6.09
CA LYS A 10 -5.05 6.46 -6.65
C LYS A 10 -5.22 6.53 -8.16
N ALA A 11 -5.53 7.70 -8.71
CA ALA A 11 -5.63 7.90 -10.15
C ALA A 11 -4.30 7.59 -10.87
N LEU A 12 -3.17 7.99 -10.29
CA LEU A 12 -1.84 7.67 -10.81
C LEU A 12 -1.57 6.15 -10.80
N LEU A 13 -2.09 5.44 -9.80
CA LEU A 13 -1.94 3.99 -9.65
C LEU A 13 -2.94 3.18 -10.47
N SER A 14 -3.95 3.79 -11.05
CA SER A 14 -5.06 3.08 -11.73
C SER A 14 -4.60 2.16 -12.85
N SER A 15 -3.53 2.53 -13.57
CA SER A 15 -2.92 1.73 -14.65
C SER A 15 -1.60 1.06 -14.25
N ALA A 16 -1.10 1.31 -13.04
CA ALA A 16 0.16 0.73 -12.58
C ALA A 16 -0.08 -0.67 -11.98
N THR A 17 0.64 -1.65 -12.47
CA THR A 17 0.56 -3.04 -11.99
C THR A 17 1.94 -3.59 -11.69
N PRO A 18 2.07 -4.51 -10.70
CA PRO A 18 3.34 -5.13 -10.38
C PRO A 18 3.96 -5.87 -11.57
N LEU A 19 3.12 -6.54 -12.36
CA LEU A 19 3.49 -7.29 -13.55
C LEU A 19 2.74 -6.76 -14.77
N ARG A 20 3.16 -7.15 -15.98
CA ARG A 20 2.46 -6.80 -17.23
C ARG A 20 1.06 -7.39 -17.32
N THR A 21 0.82 -8.49 -16.59
CA THR A 21 -0.49 -9.12 -16.46
C THR A 21 -1.07 -8.87 -15.08
N ASP A 22 -2.38 -9.09 -14.91
CA ASP A 22 -3.00 -9.04 -13.59
C ASP A 22 -2.37 -10.10 -12.67
N CYS A 23 -1.66 -9.65 -11.63
CA CYS A 23 -1.00 -10.55 -10.69
C CYS A 23 -1.98 -11.46 -9.93
N GLY A 24 -3.22 -11.03 -9.76
CA GLY A 24 -4.27 -11.82 -9.11
C GLY A 24 -4.60 -13.11 -9.87
N ARG A 25 -4.45 -13.12 -11.18
CA ARG A 25 -4.62 -14.33 -12.00
C ARG A 25 -3.55 -15.39 -11.73
N LEU A 26 -2.34 -14.95 -11.36
CA LEU A 26 -1.23 -15.87 -11.10
C LEU A 26 -1.30 -16.52 -9.72
N CYS A 27 -1.81 -15.83 -8.72
CA CYS A 27 -1.81 -16.29 -7.34
C CYS A 27 -3.21 -16.60 -6.77
N GLY A 28 -4.27 -16.49 -7.60
CA GLY A 28 -5.64 -16.63 -7.14
C GLY A 28 -6.09 -15.54 -6.18
N ALA A 29 -5.55 -14.33 -6.36
CA ALA A 29 -5.87 -13.14 -5.54
C ALA A 29 -5.70 -13.38 -4.01
N ARG A 30 -4.63 -14.04 -3.62
CA ARG A 30 -4.36 -14.41 -2.20
C ARG A 30 -4.37 -13.22 -1.24
N CYS A 31 -4.00 -12.02 -1.70
CA CYS A 31 -4.06 -10.82 -0.88
C CYS A 31 -5.48 -10.31 -0.62
N CYS A 32 -6.47 -10.78 -1.38
CA CYS A 32 -7.87 -10.39 -1.28
C CYS A 32 -8.72 -11.38 -0.46
N GLY A 33 -8.22 -12.57 -0.20
CA GLY A 33 -8.98 -13.63 0.44
C GLY A 33 -8.23 -14.28 1.59
N GLY A 34 -8.89 -14.45 2.72
CA GLY A 34 -8.35 -15.13 3.87
C GLY A 34 -8.86 -14.52 5.18
N GLU A 35 -9.13 -15.38 6.15
CA GLU A 35 -9.48 -14.92 7.49
C GLU A 35 -8.32 -14.16 8.12
N GLY A 36 -8.62 -13.00 8.68
CA GLY A 36 -7.62 -12.14 9.33
C GLY A 36 -6.72 -11.33 8.41
N LEU A 37 -6.90 -11.42 7.09
CA LEU A 37 -6.20 -10.57 6.14
C LEU A 37 -6.98 -9.27 5.91
N GLY A 38 -6.29 -8.16 6.04
CA GLY A 38 -6.84 -6.84 5.81
C GLY A 38 -5.75 -5.84 5.50
N MET A 39 -6.14 -4.68 5.01
CA MET A 39 -5.23 -3.59 4.70
C MET A 39 -5.58 -2.37 5.55
N GLU A 40 -4.57 -1.73 6.11
CA GLU A 40 -4.77 -0.44 6.76
C GLU A 40 -5.18 0.61 5.73
N LEU A 41 -6.17 1.42 6.11
CA LEU A 41 -6.58 2.56 5.31
C LEU A 41 -5.73 3.78 5.64
N LEU A 42 -5.54 4.64 4.66
CA LEU A 42 -5.02 5.99 4.90
C LEU A 42 -6.01 6.80 5.76
N PRO A 43 -5.54 7.80 6.51
CA PRO A 43 -6.43 8.75 7.16
C PRO A 43 -7.47 9.29 6.16
N TYR A 44 -8.74 9.28 6.54
CA TYR A 44 -9.90 9.72 5.74
C TYR A 44 -10.25 8.85 4.51
N GLU A 45 -9.53 7.79 4.23
CA GLU A 45 -9.83 6.92 3.08
C GLU A 45 -11.16 6.18 3.25
N ASP A 46 -11.57 5.90 4.49
CA ASP A 46 -12.85 5.29 4.84
C ASP A 46 -14.07 6.16 4.47
N THR A 47 -13.87 7.47 4.36
CA THR A 47 -14.91 8.41 3.91
C THR A 47 -15.11 8.41 2.40
N LEU A 48 -14.18 7.81 1.65
CA LEU A 48 -14.29 7.67 0.20
C LEU A 48 -15.28 6.54 -0.15
N SER A 49 -16.49 6.95 -0.50
CA SER A 49 -17.71 6.16 -0.60
C SER A 49 -17.59 4.75 -1.22
N PRO A 50 -16.85 4.51 -2.33
CA PRO A 50 -16.86 3.18 -2.96
C PRO A 50 -16.04 2.11 -2.24
N VAL A 51 -15.10 2.46 -1.38
CA VAL A 51 -14.26 1.47 -0.66
C VAL A 51 -15.13 0.53 0.17
N LEU A 52 -16.11 1.08 0.87
CA LEU A 52 -17.01 0.32 1.75
C LEU A 52 -17.95 -0.63 1.00
N SER A 53 -18.12 -0.46 -0.31
CA SER A 53 -18.98 -1.34 -1.13
C SER A 53 -18.41 -2.74 -1.30
N PHE A 54 -17.10 -2.93 -1.11
CA PHE A 54 -16.39 -4.18 -1.39
C PHE A 54 -15.88 -4.91 -0.14
N GLY A 55 -16.14 -4.37 1.02
CA GLY A 55 -15.68 -4.94 2.28
C GLY A 55 -16.22 -4.18 3.47
N GLU A 56 -15.61 -4.41 4.59
CA GLU A 56 -15.93 -3.73 5.84
C GLU A 56 -14.67 -3.20 6.53
N VAL A 57 -14.81 -2.13 7.29
CA VAL A 57 -13.71 -1.57 8.08
C VAL A 57 -13.93 -1.95 9.54
N LYS A 58 -12.92 -2.61 10.12
CA LYS A 58 -12.87 -2.96 11.55
C LYS A 58 -11.58 -2.42 12.14
N ASN A 59 -11.67 -1.51 13.09
CA ASN A 59 -10.51 -0.92 13.78
C ASN A 59 -9.47 -0.31 12.82
N GLY A 60 -9.91 0.40 11.79
CA GLY A 60 -9.04 1.01 10.78
C GLY A 60 -8.47 0.03 9.74
N ILE A 61 -8.83 -1.23 9.82
CA ILE A 61 -8.42 -2.27 8.87
C ILE A 61 -9.57 -2.57 7.92
N PHE A 62 -9.30 -2.45 6.63
CA PHE A 62 -10.25 -2.85 5.59
C PHE A 62 -10.11 -4.34 5.31
N VAL A 63 -11.22 -5.06 5.48
CA VAL A 63 -11.32 -6.49 5.16
C VAL A 63 -12.14 -6.66 3.89
N CYS A 64 -11.49 -7.09 2.82
CA CYS A 64 -12.11 -7.29 1.51
C CYS A 64 -12.93 -8.57 1.48
N ARG A 65 -14.07 -8.54 0.75
CA ARG A 65 -14.90 -9.74 0.50
C ARG A 65 -14.33 -10.65 -0.60
N GLY A 66 -13.16 -10.35 -1.16
CA GLY A 66 -12.50 -11.14 -2.20
C GLY A 66 -12.61 -10.58 -3.60
N GLU A 67 -13.49 -9.64 -3.85
CA GLU A 67 -13.67 -9.00 -5.15
C GLU A 67 -13.82 -7.49 -4.99
N CYS A 68 -13.12 -6.71 -5.81
CA CYS A 68 -13.30 -5.27 -5.89
C CYS A 68 -12.90 -4.77 -7.27
N GLU A 69 -13.54 -3.70 -7.72
CA GLU A 69 -13.08 -2.97 -8.90
C GLU A 69 -11.78 -2.23 -8.56
N ARG A 70 -10.77 -2.35 -9.44
CA ARG A 70 -9.44 -1.78 -9.21
C ARG A 70 -9.47 -0.29 -8.84
N LYS A 71 -10.29 0.51 -9.52
CA LYS A 71 -10.40 1.95 -9.28
C LYS A 71 -10.87 2.32 -7.87
N TYR A 72 -11.56 1.39 -7.19
CA TYR A 72 -12.11 1.61 -5.85
C TYR A 72 -11.30 0.94 -4.74
N ARG A 73 -10.24 0.21 -5.09
CA ARG A 73 -9.37 -0.44 -4.12
C ARG A 73 -8.80 0.57 -3.12
N PRO A 74 -8.63 0.20 -1.85
CA PRO A 74 -7.81 0.96 -0.92
C PRO A 74 -6.41 1.19 -1.47
N TYR A 75 -5.80 2.31 -1.10
CA TYR A 75 -4.45 2.67 -1.55
C TYR A 75 -3.45 1.54 -1.27
N ALA A 76 -3.47 0.99 -0.04
CA ALA A 76 -2.59 -0.11 0.34
C ALA A 76 -2.71 -1.34 -0.56
N CYS A 77 -3.94 -1.65 -1.03
CA CYS A 77 -4.17 -2.74 -1.98
C CYS A 77 -3.64 -2.42 -3.39
N MET A 78 -3.65 -1.15 -3.79
CA MET A 78 -3.16 -0.73 -5.12
C MET A 78 -1.64 -0.79 -5.23
N ILE A 79 -0.93 -0.54 -4.15
CA ILE A 79 0.54 -0.56 -4.11
C ILE A 79 1.13 -1.93 -3.74
N PHE A 80 0.31 -2.83 -3.19
CA PHE A 80 0.78 -4.16 -2.77
C PHE A 80 1.35 -4.94 -3.96
N PRO A 81 2.50 -5.62 -3.87
CA PRO A 81 3.24 -6.01 -2.66
C PRO A 81 4.32 -5.00 -2.21
N LEU A 82 4.26 -3.76 -2.64
CA LEU A 82 5.20 -2.72 -2.22
C LEU A 82 4.64 -1.89 -1.05
N PHE A 83 5.57 -1.25 -0.36
CA PHE A 83 5.31 -0.28 0.71
C PHE A 83 6.19 0.95 0.49
N PRO A 84 5.67 2.19 0.63
CA PRO A 84 6.48 3.39 0.50
C PRO A 84 7.11 3.74 1.86
N LEU A 85 8.42 3.75 1.95
CA LEU A 85 9.15 4.35 3.06
C LEU A 85 9.30 5.85 2.78
N VAL A 86 8.85 6.66 3.71
CA VAL A 86 8.87 8.12 3.62
C VAL A 86 9.75 8.68 4.73
N GLU A 87 10.69 9.54 4.38
CA GLU A 87 11.63 10.13 5.31
C GLU A 87 11.82 11.62 5.02
N GLU A 88 11.90 12.41 6.07
CA GLU A 88 12.31 13.81 5.97
C GLU A 88 13.83 13.88 6.12
N THR A 89 14.49 14.47 5.14
CA THR A 89 15.93 14.67 5.12
C THR A 89 16.26 16.15 4.98
N GLU A 90 17.51 16.52 5.19
CA GLU A 90 17.97 17.90 4.97
C GLU A 90 17.72 18.40 3.52
N ASN A 91 17.66 17.48 2.57
CA ASN A 91 17.41 17.77 1.15
C ASN A 91 15.90 17.65 0.76
N GLY A 92 15.02 17.50 1.74
CA GLY A 92 13.58 17.36 1.51
C GLY A 92 13.06 15.92 1.74
N LEU A 93 11.92 15.63 1.16
CA LEU A 93 11.23 14.37 1.33
C LEU A 93 11.85 13.28 0.45
N CYS A 94 12.35 12.22 1.08
CA CYS A 94 12.82 11.02 0.41
C CYS A 94 11.74 9.93 0.45
N VAL A 95 11.44 9.32 -0.69
CA VAL A 95 10.47 8.22 -0.79
C VAL A 95 11.11 7.04 -1.50
N THR A 96 11.13 5.90 -0.84
CA THR A 96 11.64 4.63 -1.37
C THR A 96 10.51 3.59 -1.39
N ALA A 97 10.37 2.85 -2.48
CA ALA A 97 9.44 1.73 -2.55
C ALA A 97 10.18 0.43 -2.23
N VAL A 98 9.71 -0.27 -1.23
CA VAL A 98 10.28 -1.54 -0.75
C VAL A 98 9.22 -2.63 -0.74
N ASN A 99 9.60 -3.89 -0.55
CA ASN A 99 8.62 -4.95 -0.34
C ASN A 99 7.88 -4.75 0.99
N ASP A 100 6.55 -4.87 0.95
CA ASP A 100 5.74 -4.92 2.17
C ASP A 100 6.14 -6.15 3.01
N LEU A 101 6.32 -5.97 4.31
CA LEU A 101 6.74 -7.04 5.20
C LEU A 101 5.75 -8.22 5.23
N ARG A 102 4.47 -7.95 4.98
CA ARG A 102 3.41 -8.96 4.91
C ARG A 102 3.47 -9.76 3.62
N ALA A 103 3.99 -9.15 2.54
CA ALA A 103 4.05 -9.78 1.23
C ALA A 103 4.93 -11.05 1.23
N GLN A 104 5.95 -11.09 2.07
CA GLN A 104 6.83 -12.26 2.19
C GLN A 104 6.10 -13.53 2.63
N ALA A 105 5.03 -13.36 3.40
CA ALA A 105 4.27 -14.49 3.97
C ALA A 105 3.28 -15.11 2.97
N PHE A 106 2.67 -14.32 2.08
CA PHE A 106 1.57 -14.82 1.26
C PHE A 106 1.55 -14.33 -0.20
N CYS A 107 2.43 -13.43 -0.59
CA CYS A 107 2.49 -12.96 -1.98
C CYS A 107 3.61 -13.64 -2.77
N PRO A 108 3.31 -14.55 -3.71
CA PRO A 108 4.34 -15.26 -4.46
C PRO A 108 5.18 -14.35 -5.35
N ILE A 109 4.63 -13.23 -5.82
CA ILE A 109 5.36 -12.29 -6.67
C ILE A 109 6.28 -11.33 -5.90
N ALA A 110 6.19 -11.28 -4.56
CA ALA A 110 7.09 -10.46 -3.75
C ALA A 110 8.55 -10.90 -3.83
N LYS A 111 8.80 -12.12 -4.28
CA LYS A 111 10.14 -12.70 -4.43
C LYS A 111 10.76 -12.50 -5.81
N ILE A 112 10.02 -11.94 -6.75
CA ILE A 112 10.50 -11.68 -8.10
C ILE A 112 10.60 -10.18 -8.36
N ARG A 113 11.34 -9.83 -9.41
CA ARG A 113 11.48 -8.43 -9.81
C ARG A 113 10.19 -7.93 -10.43
N LEU A 114 9.63 -6.88 -9.86
CA LEU A 114 8.44 -6.20 -10.37
C LEU A 114 8.81 -5.18 -11.47
N GLN A 115 7.82 -4.68 -12.19
CA GLN A 115 8.03 -3.66 -13.22
C GLN A 115 8.64 -2.38 -12.62
N PRO A 116 9.72 -1.81 -13.20
CA PRO A 116 10.29 -0.55 -12.76
C PRO A 116 9.28 0.60 -12.72
N SER A 117 8.32 0.62 -13.67
CA SER A 117 7.22 1.58 -13.71
C SER A 117 6.31 1.50 -12.50
N PHE A 118 6.14 0.32 -11.93
CA PHE A 118 5.35 0.13 -10.72
C PHE A 118 6.04 0.72 -9.49
N TYR A 119 7.34 0.47 -9.31
CA TYR A 119 8.11 1.14 -8.25
C TYR A 119 8.06 2.66 -8.37
N ALA A 120 8.19 3.19 -9.58
CA ALA A 120 8.12 4.63 -9.84
C ALA A 120 6.73 5.20 -9.50
N ALA A 121 5.66 4.49 -9.88
CA ALA A 121 4.29 4.89 -9.57
C ALA A 121 4.03 4.92 -8.05
N VAL A 122 4.49 3.91 -7.32
CA VAL A 122 4.37 3.87 -5.85
C VAL A 122 5.09 5.06 -5.21
N ARG A 123 6.33 5.34 -5.61
CA ARG A 123 7.07 6.50 -5.08
C ARG A 123 6.38 7.82 -5.38
N ARG A 124 5.89 8.00 -6.61
CA ARG A 124 5.20 9.24 -7.02
C ARG A 124 3.87 9.41 -6.29
N SER A 125 3.09 8.35 -6.16
CA SER A 125 1.81 8.39 -5.43
C SER A 125 2.01 8.75 -3.96
N ALA A 126 3.03 8.20 -3.30
CA ALA A 126 3.36 8.55 -1.93
C ALA A 126 3.80 10.01 -1.76
N ARG A 127 4.53 10.58 -2.72
CA ARG A 127 4.84 12.01 -2.71
C ARG A 127 3.60 12.88 -2.80
N ILE A 128 2.64 12.51 -3.64
CA ILE A 128 1.34 13.21 -3.73
C ILE A 128 0.62 13.15 -2.37
N LEU A 129 0.59 11.99 -1.73
CA LEU A 129 -0.03 11.82 -0.41
C LEU A 129 0.63 12.72 0.64
N CYS A 130 1.93 12.91 0.57
CA CYS A 130 2.67 13.76 1.51
C CYS A 130 2.42 15.28 1.34
N GLU A 131 1.66 15.70 0.34
CA GLU A 131 1.17 17.08 0.22
C GLU A 131 0.16 17.41 1.34
N ASP A 132 -0.54 16.41 1.88
CA ASP A 132 -1.39 16.55 3.05
C ASP A 132 -0.62 16.23 4.34
N ALA A 133 -0.67 17.14 5.30
CA ALA A 133 0.10 17.02 6.54
C ALA A 133 -0.29 15.79 7.38
N SER A 134 -1.58 15.45 7.45
CA SER A 134 -2.07 14.31 8.23
C SER A 134 -1.67 12.98 7.60
N VAL A 135 -1.78 12.89 6.27
CA VAL A 135 -1.39 11.68 5.54
C VAL A 135 0.13 11.52 5.56
N ARG A 136 0.88 12.61 5.45
CA ARG A 136 2.34 12.60 5.60
C ARG A 136 2.78 12.11 6.97
N ALA A 137 2.18 12.63 8.04
CA ALA A 137 2.48 12.19 9.40
C ALA A 137 2.21 10.69 9.58
N TYR A 138 1.10 10.19 9.04
CA TYR A 138 0.78 8.77 9.04
C TYR A 138 1.84 7.94 8.31
N LEU A 139 2.28 8.35 7.12
CA LEU A 139 3.30 7.62 6.35
C LEU A 139 4.67 7.63 7.02
N LEU A 140 5.04 8.73 7.70
CA LEU A 140 6.27 8.80 8.51
C LEU A 140 6.21 7.82 9.67
N ASP A 141 5.12 7.80 10.42
CA ASP A 141 4.89 6.87 11.53
C ASP A 141 4.95 5.40 11.07
N LYS A 142 4.29 5.08 9.96
CA LYS A 142 4.35 3.75 9.36
C LYS A 142 5.74 3.37 8.84
N THR A 143 6.54 4.32 8.43
CA THR A 143 7.94 4.08 8.05
C THR A 143 8.78 3.69 9.26
N GLU A 144 8.60 4.35 10.40
CA GLU A 144 9.27 4.00 11.66
C GLU A 144 8.86 2.60 12.12
N GLU A 145 7.56 2.31 12.14
CA GLU A 145 7.03 0.99 12.47
C GLU A 145 7.61 -0.12 11.57
N TYR A 146 7.67 0.12 10.26
CA TYR A 146 8.29 -0.80 9.30
C TYR A 146 9.75 -1.11 9.67
N ARG A 147 10.52 -0.09 9.99
CA ARG A 147 11.94 -0.23 10.35
C ARG A 147 12.15 -0.97 11.66
N GLU A 148 11.34 -0.70 12.65
CA GLU A 148 11.37 -1.43 13.92
C GLU A 148 11.10 -2.92 13.70
N ILE A 149 10.07 -3.26 12.95
CA ILE A 149 9.73 -4.66 12.62
C ILE A 149 10.87 -5.31 11.83
N GLU A 150 11.44 -4.63 10.85
CA GLU A 150 12.57 -5.15 10.07
C GLU A 150 13.78 -5.41 10.96
N GLN A 151 14.07 -4.52 11.90
CA GLN A 151 15.15 -4.69 12.86
C GLN A 151 14.91 -5.90 13.79
N LEU A 152 13.70 -6.04 14.32
CA LEU A 152 13.32 -7.18 15.16
C LEU A 152 13.44 -8.50 14.39
N LYS A 153 12.99 -8.54 13.14
CA LYS A 153 13.15 -9.74 12.29
C LYS A 153 14.61 -10.13 12.09
N ARG A 154 15.50 -9.18 11.92
CA ARG A 154 16.95 -9.43 11.80
C ARG A 154 17.54 -9.99 13.09
N LEU A 155 17.07 -9.54 14.26
CA LEU A 155 17.52 -10.04 15.56
C LEU A 155 17.02 -11.46 15.86
N ILE A 156 15.78 -11.77 15.49
CA ILE A 156 15.15 -13.07 15.73
C ILE A 156 15.62 -14.11 14.70
N GLY A 157 15.89 -13.71 13.49
CA GLY A 157 16.32 -14.58 12.37
C GLY A 157 17.79 -15.02 12.43
N ARG A 158 18.49 -14.74 13.51
CA ARG A 158 19.82 -15.24 13.85
C ARG A 158 19.74 -16.43 14.85
#